data_bcb2e0a5133f9849b35cb50732cd3e79
#
_entry.id   bcb2e0a5133f9849b35cb50732cd3e79
#
_cell.length_a   1.000
_cell.length_b   1.000
_cell.length_c   1.000
_cell.angle_alpha   90.00
_cell.angle_beta   90.00
_cell.angle_gamma   90.00
#
_symmetry.space_group_name_H-M   'P 1'
#
loop_
_entity.id
_entity.type
_entity.pdbx_description
1 polymer ?
#
loop_
_entity_poly.entity_id
_entity_poly.type
_entity_poly.pdbx_seq_one_letter_code
_entity_poly.pdbx_strand_id
1 'polypeptide(L)'
;MVVTKGNKTNTFYVYGGKDESSYMLIQGITLAGVLLDEVALMTRSFVEQALARCSISGSKYWFNCNPDSPKHWFYQEWVLQHKAKNALHVHFDLEDNPSLTEKIINRYKSMNQSIWR
;
A
#
# COMPACT_ATOMS: atom_id res chain seq x y z
N MET A 1 -16.55 5.56 8.64
CA MET A 1 -17.54 4.58 8.13
C MET A 1 -17.69 3.45 9.14
N VAL A 2 -18.91 3.07 9.47
CA VAL A 2 -19.20 1.96 10.42
C VAL A 2 -19.83 0.82 9.64
N VAL A 3 -19.32 -0.40 9.82
CA VAL A 3 -19.83 -1.61 9.17
C VAL A 3 -20.19 -2.63 10.24
N THR A 4 -21.43 -3.10 10.22
CA THR A 4 -21.94 -4.11 11.14
C THR A 4 -22.33 -5.39 10.39
N LYS A 5 -21.85 -6.52 10.88
CA LYS A 5 -22.25 -7.84 10.39
C LYS A 5 -22.56 -8.76 11.58
N GLY A 6 -23.83 -9.14 11.70
CA GLY A 6 -24.30 -9.86 12.89
C GLY A 6 -24.15 -8.99 14.14
N ASN A 7 -23.47 -9.51 15.17
CA ASN A 7 -23.17 -8.79 16.41
C ASN A 7 -21.76 -8.17 16.43
N LYS A 8 -21.07 -8.11 15.29
CA LYS A 8 -19.73 -7.47 15.14
C LYS A 8 -19.87 -6.15 14.42
N THR A 9 -19.23 -5.12 14.96
CA THR A 9 -19.18 -3.79 14.39
C THR A 9 -17.72 -3.33 14.26
N ASN A 10 -17.34 -2.83 13.08
CA ASN A 10 -16.04 -2.22 12.83
C ASN A 10 -16.21 -0.77 12.38
N THR A 11 -15.33 0.07 12.87
CA THR A 11 -15.23 1.47 12.43
C THR A 11 -14.01 1.62 11.53
N PHE A 12 -14.21 2.18 10.34
CA PHE A 12 -13.15 2.46 9.39
C PHE A 12 -12.95 3.97 9.29
N TYR A 13 -11.72 4.39 9.46
CA TYR A 13 -11.27 5.77 9.25
C TYR A 13 -10.61 5.88 7.88
N VAL A 14 -10.87 6.97 7.17
CA VAL A 14 -10.29 7.23 5.85
C VAL A 14 -9.56 8.57 5.89
N TYR A 15 -8.26 8.56 5.61
CA TYR A 15 -7.38 9.72 5.63
C TYR A 15 -6.52 9.82 4.39
N GLY A 16 -6.10 11.03 4.05
CA GLY A 16 -5.02 11.26 3.08
C GLY A 16 -3.65 11.20 3.77
N GLY A 17 -2.67 10.61 3.12
CA GLY A 17 -1.31 10.41 3.67
C GLY A 17 -0.19 11.01 2.82
N LYS A 18 -0.47 12.03 1.98
CA LYS A 18 0.50 12.60 1.03
C LYS A 18 1.42 13.66 1.63
N ASP A 19 0.97 14.37 2.66
CA ASP A 19 1.72 15.47 3.28
C ASP A 19 2.46 15.03 4.53
N GLU A 20 3.58 15.68 4.85
CA GLU A 20 4.35 15.41 6.07
C GLU A 20 3.53 15.60 7.35
N SER A 21 2.57 16.53 7.34
CA SER A 21 1.67 16.76 8.48
C SER A 21 0.55 15.73 8.61
N SER A 22 0.36 14.85 7.63
CA SER A 22 -0.75 13.87 7.62
C SER A 22 -0.70 12.91 8.81
N TYR A 23 0.48 12.65 9.39
CA TYR A 23 0.61 11.80 10.57
C TYR A 23 -0.18 12.33 11.78
N MET A 24 -0.42 13.64 11.85
CA MET A 24 -1.21 14.24 12.95
C MET A 24 -2.68 13.79 12.93
N LEU A 25 -3.21 13.41 11.75
CA LEU A 25 -4.58 12.94 11.60
C LEU A 25 -4.83 11.60 12.33
N ILE A 26 -3.78 10.82 12.53
CA ILE A 26 -3.85 9.48 13.12
C ILE A 26 -3.20 9.42 14.50
N GLN A 27 -2.76 10.54 15.05
CA GLN A 27 -2.23 10.60 16.41
C GLN A 27 -3.32 10.23 17.44
N GLY A 28 -2.95 9.39 18.40
CA GLY A 28 -3.82 9.04 19.52
C GLY A 28 -4.89 7.97 19.21
N ILE A 29 -5.02 7.50 17.97
CA ILE A 29 -5.92 6.39 17.64
C ILE A 29 -5.22 5.04 17.80
N THR A 30 -6.00 4.01 18.11
CA THR A 30 -5.55 2.61 18.15
C THR A 30 -6.26 1.83 17.05
N LEU A 31 -5.50 1.12 16.22
CA LEU A 31 -6.01 0.43 15.06
C LEU A 31 -5.82 -1.08 15.18
N ALA A 32 -6.81 -1.84 14.70
CA ALA A 32 -6.72 -3.28 14.50
C ALA A 32 -6.08 -3.67 13.16
N GLY A 33 -5.88 -2.71 12.28
CA GLY A 33 -5.21 -2.89 11.00
C GLY A 33 -5.24 -1.63 10.17
N VAL A 34 -4.47 -1.61 9.09
CA VAL A 34 -4.38 -0.49 8.15
C VAL A 34 -4.23 -1.00 6.72
N LEU A 35 -4.93 -0.36 5.80
CA LEU A 35 -4.71 -0.47 4.37
C LEU A 35 -4.11 0.84 3.88
N LEU A 36 -2.92 0.78 3.30
CA LEU A 36 -2.23 1.92 2.71
C LEU A 36 -2.26 1.77 1.19
N ASP A 37 -3.17 2.51 0.57
CA ASP A 37 -3.38 2.53 -0.86
C ASP A 37 -2.35 3.46 -1.54
N GLU A 38 -1.67 2.97 -2.56
CA GLU A 38 -0.56 3.68 -3.21
C GLU A 38 0.52 4.13 -2.22
N VAL A 39 0.98 3.23 -1.37
CA VAL A 39 1.89 3.54 -0.26
C VAL A 39 3.20 4.21 -0.69
N ALA A 40 3.66 3.96 -1.92
CA ALA A 40 4.86 4.61 -2.46
C ALA A 40 4.71 6.14 -2.62
N LEU A 41 3.48 6.65 -2.70
CA LEU A 41 3.19 8.09 -2.78
C LEU A 41 3.03 8.75 -1.40
N MET A 42 3.01 7.96 -0.33
CA MET A 42 2.87 8.48 1.04
C MET A 42 4.23 8.86 1.61
N THR A 43 4.22 9.81 2.53
CA THR A 43 5.43 10.14 3.29
C THR A 43 5.80 8.99 4.22
N ARG A 44 7.08 8.76 4.42
CA ARG A 44 7.59 7.72 5.33
C ARG A 44 7.07 7.92 6.75
N SER A 45 7.05 9.16 7.22
CA SER A 45 6.55 9.53 8.56
C SER A 45 5.09 9.11 8.77
N PHE A 46 4.24 9.33 7.77
CA PHE A 46 2.84 8.91 7.84
C PHE A 46 2.70 7.38 7.92
N VAL A 47 3.42 6.65 7.07
CA VAL A 47 3.38 5.18 7.05
C VAL A 47 3.86 4.61 8.38
N GLU A 48 5.00 5.08 8.91
CA GLU A 48 5.55 4.63 10.19
C GLU A 48 4.58 4.90 11.35
N GLN A 49 3.92 6.05 11.37
CA GLN A 49 2.91 6.38 12.36
C GLN A 49 1.68 5.49 12.24
N ALA A 50 1.18 5.24 11.03
CA ALA A 50 0.05 4.36 10.81
C ALA A 50 0.31 2.93 11.33
N LEU A 51 1.49 2.39 11.05
CA LEU A 51 1.91 1.09 11.57
C LEU A 51 2.03 1.07 13.09
N ALA A 52 2.58 2.14 13.68
CA ALA A 52 2.70 2.28 15.13
C ALA A 52 1.33 2.34 15.83
N ARG A 53 0.28 2.84 15.17
CA ARG A 53 -1.09 2.84 15.71
C ARG A 53 -1.74 1.45 15.71
N CYS A 54 -1.23 0.51 14.95
CA CYS A 54 -1.71 -0.87 14.92
C CYS A 54 -1.15 -1.67 16.09
N SER A 55 -1.53 -1.32 17.30
CA SER A 55 -1.00 -1.87 18.55
C SER A 55 -1.87 -2.98 19.17
N ILE A 56 -2.97 -3.35 18.53
CA ILE A 56 -3.81 -4.45 18.95
C ILE A 56 -3.16 -5.79 18.52
N SER A 57 -3.16 -6.77 19.40
CA SER A 57 -2.67 -8.11 19.07
C SER A 57 -3.39 -8.69 17.87
N GLY A 58 -2.63 -9.20 16.89
CA GLY A 58 -3.16 -9.70 15.63
C GLY A 58 -3.46 -8.64 14.59
N SER A 59 -3.03 -7.39 14.80
CA SER A 59 -3.13 -6.32 13.80
C SER A 59 -2.50 -6.72 12.48
N LYS A 60 -3.10 -6.28 11.38
CA LYS A 60 -2.64 -6.59 10.03
C LYS A 60 -2.44 -5.33 9.21
N TYR A 61 -1.47 -5.40 8.30
CA TYR A 61 -1.15 -4.33 7.36
C TYR A 61 -1.38 -4.83 5.94
N TRP A 62 -1.98 -3.98 5.12
CA TRP A 62 -2.10 -4.20 3.69
C TRP A 62 -1.55 -3.00 2.96
N PHE A 63 -0.74 -3.28 1.95
CA PHE A 63 -0.15 -2.26 1.09
C PHE A 63 -0.44 -2.60 -0.36
N ASN A 64 -0.71 -1.60 -1.15
CA ASN A 64 -0.52 -1.70 -2.58
C ASN A 64 0.36 -0.55 -3.07
N CYS A 65 1.10 -0.77 -4.12
CA CYS A 65 1.88 0.27 -4.77
C CYS A 65 2.27 -0.14 -6.18
N ASN A 66 2.42 0.85 -7.04
CA ASN A 66 3.26 0.71 -8.21
C ASN A 66 4.71 0.94 -7.77
N PRO A 67 5.66 0.12 -8.22
CA PRO A 67 7.06 0.37 -7.92
C PRO A 67 7.48 1.70 -8.55
N ASP A 68 7.94 2.63 -7.70
CA ASP A 68 8.43 3.93 -8.15
C ASP A 68 9.87 3.79 -8.63
N SER A 69 10.77 3.42 -7.75
CA SER A 69 12.20 3.27 -8.03
C SER A 69 12.79 2.18 -7.16
N PRO A 70 13.80 1.44 -7.68
CA PRO A 70 14.53 0.49 -6.84
C PRO A 70 15.20 1.12 -5.61
N LYS A 71 15.39 2.44 -5.62
CA LYS A 71 15.96 3.21 -4.50
C LYS A 71 14.91 3.72 -3.54
N HIS A 72 13.62 3.59 -3.86
CA HIS A 72 12.55 4.06 -3.00
C HIS A 72 12.55 3.33 -1.65
N TRP A 73 12.36 4.07 -0.55
CA TRP A 73 12.46 3.52 0.80
C TRP A 73 11.52 2.33 1.04
N PHE A 74 10.27 2.39 0.54
CA PHE A 74 9.31 1.32 0.71
C PHE A 74 9.73 0.04 -0.01
N TYR A 75 10.28 0.17 -1.23
CA TYR A 75 10.82 -0.95 -1.97
C TYR A 75 11.98 -1.63 -1.21
N GLN A 76 12.92 -0.85 -0.71
CA GLN A 76 14.09 -1.35 0.02
C GLN A 76 13.72 -2.02 1.35
N GLU A 77 12.83 -1.42 2.12
CA GLU A 77 12.53 -1.85 3.48
C GLU A 77 11.37 -2.84 3.57
N TRP A 78 10.44 -2.84 2.62
CA TRP A 78 9.26 -3.70 2.64
C TRP A 78 9.27 -4.74 1.52
N VAL A 79 9.40 -4.34 0.27
CA VAL A 79 9.32 -5.28 -0.86
C VAL A 79 10.48 -6.26 -0.84
N LEU A 80 11.72 -5.77 -0.76
CA LEU A 80 12.90 -6.63 -0.70
C LEU A 80 13.00 -7.41 0.62
N GLN A 81 12.49 -6.89 1.71
CA GLN A 81 12.56 -7.47 3.04
C GLN A 81 11.27 -8.19 3.47
N HIS A 82 10.37 -8.49 2.54
CA HIS A 82 9.07 -9.06 2.87
C HIS A 82 9.14 -10.35 3.70
N LYS A 83 10.11 -11.22 3.42
CA LYS A 83 10.32 -12.45 4.20
C LYS A 83 10.76 -12.16 5.64
N ALA A 84 11.70 -11.24 5.83
CA ALA A 84 12.17 -10.83 7.15
C ALA A 84 11.06 -10.15 7.98
N LYS A 85 10.11 -9.49 7.31
CA LYS A 85 8.93 -8.86 7.92
C LYS A 85 7.73 -9.81 8.06
N ASN A 86 7.89 -11.08 7.72
CA ASN A 86 6.79 -12.07 7.71
C ASN A 86 5.59 -11.59 6.89
N ALA A 87 5.86 -10.98 5.73
CA ALA A 87 4.86 -10.43 4.84
C ALA A 87 4.73 -11.28 3.56
N LEU A 88 3.50 -11.43 3.09
CA LEU A 88 3.22 -11.96 1.77
C LEU A 88 3.43 -10.85 0.74
N HIS A 89 4.26 -11.11 -0.27
CA HIS A 89 4.43 -10.25 -1.42
C HIS A 89 3.79 -10.89 -2.65
N VAL A 90 2.87 -10.18 -3.26
CA VAL A 90 2.24 -10.56 -4.52
C VAL A 90 2.57 -9.50 -5.56
N HIS A 91 3.13 -9.94 -6.68
CA HIS A 91 3.49 -9.09 -7.81
C HIS A 91 2.57 -9.37 -8.98
N PHE A 92 2.12 -8.33 -9.65
CA PHE A 92 1.31 -8.41 -10.86
C PHE A 92 1.96 -7.61 -11.97
N ASP A 93 2.09 -8.22 -13.13
CA ASP A 93 2.51 -7.57 -14.36
C ASP A 93 1.31 -7.23 -15.25
N LEU A 94 1.59 -6.47 -16.31
CA LEU A 94 0.58 -6.08 -17.29
C LEU A 94 -0.12 -7.31 -17.91
N GLU A 95 0.62 -8.40 -18.09
CA GLU A 95 0.15 -9.66 -18.67
C GLU A 95 -0.79 -10.45 -17.75
N ASP A 96 -0.74 -10.17 -16.44
CA ASP A 96 -1.63 -10.81 -15.47
C ASP A 96 -3.06 -10.26 -15.51
N ASN A 97 -3.30 -9.19 -16.27
CA ASN A 97 -4.62 -8.60 -16.41
C ASN A 97 -5.44 -9.30 -17.52
N PRO A 98 -6.41 -10.14 -17.16
CA PRO A 98 -7.18 -10.93 -18.14
C PRO A 98 -8.08 -10.08 -19.04
N SER A 99 -8.29 -8.80 -18.70
CA SER A 99 -9.10 -7.88 -19.49
C SER A 99 -8.33 -7.25 -20.65
N LEU A 100 -7.01 -7.39 -20.70
CA LEU A 100 -6.18 -6.82 -21.74
C LEU A 100 -5.96 -7.83 -22.88
N THR A 101 -6.16 -7.36 -24.11
CA THR A 101 -5.80 -8.14 -25.30
C THR A 101 -4.29 -8.05 -25.56
N GLU A 102 -3.74 -9.05 -26.23
CA GLU A 102 -2.34 -9.08 -26.63
C GLU A 102 -1.92 -7.80 -27.40
N LYS A 103 -2.79 -7.30 -28.26
CA LYS A 103 -2.58 -6.06 -29.01
C LYS A 103 -2.39 -4.85 -28.09
N ILE A 104 -3.20 -4.76 -27.02
CA ILE A 104 -3.12 -3.67 -26.04
C ILE A 104 -1.84 -3.82 -25.22
N ILE A 105 -1.50 -5.01 -24.76
CA ILE A 105 -0.27 -5.31 -24.03
C ILE A 105 0.96 -4.88 -24.83
N ASN A 106 1.03 -5.29 -26.09
CA ASN A 106 2.16 -4.91 -26.98
C ASN A 106 2.25 -3.41 -27.20
N ARG A 107 1.10 -2.72 -27.30
CA ARG A 107 1.06 -1.26 -27.40
C ARG A 107 1.66 -0.58 -26.15
N TYR A 108 1.27 -1.02 -24.94
CA TYR A 108 1.82 -0.48 -23.69
C TYR A 108 3.31 -0.76 -23.54
N LYS A 109 3.77 -1.95 -23.89
CA LYS A 109 5.19 -2.30 -23.87
C LYS A 109 6.03 -1.39 -24.79
N SER A 110 5.53 -1.09 -25.99
CA SER A 110 6.21 -0.19 -26.92
C SER A 110 6.24 1.26 -26.42
N MET A 111 5.17 1.73 -25.76
CA MET A 111 5.12 3.07 -25.18
C MET A 111 6.08 3.21 -23.99
N ASN A 112 6.16 2.22 -23.14
CA ASN A 112 7.05 2.25 -21.97
C ASN A 112 8.52 2.32 -22.33
N GLN A 113 8.94 1.70 -23.45
CA GLN A 113 10.32 1.81 -23.92
C GLN A 113 10.72 3.25 -24.31
N SER A 114 9.77 4.10 -24.68
CA SER A 114 10.02 5.51 -25.04
C SER A 114 9.94 6.46 -23.85
N ILE A 115 9.22 6.08 -22.78
CA ILE A 115 8.98 6.94 -21.61
C ILE A 115 10.03 6.70 -20.50
N TRP A 116 10.59 5.49 -20.42
CA TRP A 116 11.54 5.09 -19.37
C TRP A 116 13.01 5.07 -19.81
N ARG A 117 13.30 5.75 -20.90
CA ARG A 117 14.69 5.97 -21.35
C ARG A 117 15.26 7.27 -20.75
#